data_5aaa2d40d6bbb4166b276b0f88cb2a9e
#
_entry.id   5aaa2d40d6bbb4166b276b0f88cb2a9e
#
_cell.length_a   1.000
_cell.length_b   1.000
_cell.length_c   1.000
_cell.angle_alpha   90.00
_cell.angle_beta   90.00
_cell.angle_gamma   90.00
#
_symmetry.space_group_name_H-M   'P 1'
#
loop_
_entity.id
_entity.type
_entity.pdbx_description
1 polymer ?
#
loop_
_entity_poly.entity_id
_entity_poly.type
_entity_poly.pdbx_seq_one_letter_code
_entity_poly.pdbx_strand_id
1 'polypeptide(L)'
;MNTDKDWLPHLSNEMMIGARNNNLCSYLIALEGWRRGLKLTFYSRRVKQDRIHAPGCLFTLSSGENTQIFYKSRGMKVKGKAFSIGDNKFLAKKHLEKNGVQVPVGEKFSKQASDSDIIDYANKLGYPVVLKPAKAAQGKGVIANIESESFLIEALNYVRNSLGYHEVILEQFVEGKEYRVYVMEDKVVAVLNRRPANIVGDGVSTIKELIHKKNQNRKKNPRLYSCLIKIDFEVEQMIKKAGYSLNDVPSKNEVVFLREKSNITSGGDSIDVTDDFPDHIKEMAVKALKSVPDFPHGGVDMIIDPNKPIEKSAFVIELTPVPQIGSLVFPMHGKGRDVPSAIIDYYFPETKIKTNNNPHLYFNFKEILAPLNSKSAEEITVTPAPTYITHSKQYIIRGKVQNVGFRRWVRKKALEADLSGFAQNQSDGTLSVVVAGTEQQVNDFKNICETGPKASQVHSVIEKDWKRPIKVGFEIKENKKKNRKQSNLTKKTHPPKKQKKTSIFIKMSKKLKAIR
;
A
#
# COMPACT_ATOMS: atom_id res chain seq x y z
N MET A 1 -9.05 -6.87 -18.62
CA MET A 1 -7.94 -5.92 -18.81
C MET A 1 -6.74 -6.43 -18.04
N ASN A 2 -5.59 -6.55 -18.70
CA ASN A 2 -4.35 -7.09 -18.11
C ASN A 2 -3.68 -5.95 -17.34
N THR A 3 -3.90 -5.88 -16.03
CA THR A 3 -3.45 -4.80 -15.13
C THR A 3 -1.94 -4.73 -14.92
N ASP A 4 -1.18 -5.76 -15.36
CA ASP A 4 0.26 -5.85 -15.13
C ASP A 4 1.11 -5.09 -16.18
N LYS A 5 0.48 -4.55 -17.25
CA LYS A 5 1.21 -3.94 -18.37
C LYS A 5 1.69 -2.50 -18.12
N ASP A 6 1.07 -1.80 -17.16
CA ASP A 6 1.29 -0.37 -16.96
C ASP A 6 2.10 -0.06 -15.68
N TRP A 7 2.53 -1.09 -14.95
CA TRP A 7 3.38 -0.93 -13.77
C TRP A 7 4.87 -0.88 -14.17
N LEU A 8 5.68 -0.44 -13.20
CA LEU A 8 7.12 -0.38 -13.40
C LEU A 8 7.71 -1.79 -13.62
N PRO A 9 8.46 -2.03 -14.73
CA PRO A 9 8.93 -3.37 -15.08
C PRO A 9 9.80 -4.03 -14.01
N HIS A 10 10.50 -3.22 -13.21
CA HIS A 10 11.39 -3.65 -12.14
C HIS A 10 10.66 -3.94 -10.81
N LEU A 11 9.33 -3.75 -10.74
CA LEU A 11 8.51 -3.99 -9.55
C LEU A 11 7.37 -4.96 -9.88
N SER A 12 7.59 -6.25 -9.67
CA SER A 12 6.57 -7.27 -9.89
C SER A 12 5.76 -7.56 -8.62
N ASN A 13 4.55 -8.07 -8.80
CA ASN A 13 3.69 -8.49 -7.69
C ASN A 13 4.35 -9.60 -6.82
N GLU A 14 5.20 -10.46 -7.41
CA GLU A 14 5.90 -11.53 -6.70
C GLU A 14 6.83 -10.98 -5.61
N MET A 15 7.57 -9.92 -5.92
CA MET A 15 8.48 -9.26 -4.97
C MET A 15 7.72 -8.65 -3.78
N MET A 16 6.46 -8.21 -3.99
CA MET A 16 5.67 -7.47 -3.01
C MET A 16 4.90 -8.37 -2.02
N ILE A 17 4.91 -9.70 -2.19
CA ILE A 17 4.05 -10.61 -1.40
C ILE A 17 4.28 -10.45 0.11
N GLY A 18 5.52 -10.30 0.57
CA GLY A 18 5.86 -10.13 1.99
C GLY A 18 5.64 -8.71 2.53
N ALA A 19 5.44 -7.73 1.64
CA ALA A 19 5.39 -6.31 1.98
C ALA A 19 3.99 -5.68 1.88
N ARG A 20 2.98 -6.45 1.49
CA ARG A 20 1.61 -5.96 1.33
C ARG A 20 1.08 -5.32 2.61
N ASN A 21 0.06 -4.50 2.51
CA ASN A 21 -0.57 -3.74 3.59
C ASN A 21 0.32 -2.57 4.09
N ASN A 22 0.55 -2.48 5.40
CA ASN A 22 1.19 -1.32 6.05
C ASN A 22 2.67 -1.15 5.69
N ASN A 23 3.34 -2.19 5.23
CA ASN A 23 4.78 -2.20 4.98
C ASN A 23 5.16 -1.92 3.52
N LEU A 24 4.18 -1.79 2.62
CA LEU A 24 4.46 -1.63 1.19
C LEU A 24 5.33 -0.39 0.90
N CYS A 25 5.03 0.75 1.52
CA CYS A 25 5.81 1.98 1.32
C CYS A 25 7.25 1.83 1.78
N SER A 26 7.47 1.25 2.98
CA SER A 26 8.81 0.99 3.51
C SER A 26 9.60 0.07 2.59
N TYR A 27 8.96 -1.01 2.14
CA TYR A 27 9.61 -1.99 1.28
C TYR A 27 10.01 -1.42 -0.07
N LEU A 28 9.15 -0.63 -0.70
CA LEU A 28 9.43 0.00 -2.00
C LEU A 28 10.67 0.91 -1.93
N ILE A 29 10.74 1.77 -0.92
CA ILE A 29 11.88 2.69 -0.74
C ILE A 29 13.15 1.91 -0.34
N ALA A 30 13.01 0.96 0.59
CA ALA A 30 14.11 0.13 1.04
C ALA A 30 14.68 -0.74 -0.10
N LEU A 31 13.81 -1.32 -0.95
CA LEU A 31 14.23 -2.13 -2.08
C LEU A 31 15.00 -1.30 -3.11
N GLU A 32 14.52 -0.09 -3.40
CA GLU A 32 15.21 0.81 -4.33
C GLU A 32 16.58 1.23 -3.80
N GLY A 33 16.67 1.69 -2.55
CA GLY A 33 17.95 2.05 -1.95
C GLY A 33 18.92 0.86 -1.84
N TRP A 34 18.42 -0.31 -1.45
CA TRP A 34 19.21 -1.54 -1.38
C TRP A 34 19.78 -1.95 -2.75
N ARG A 35 18.97 -1.87 -3.81
CA ARG A 35 19.42 -2.15 -5.18
C ARG A 35 20.51 -1.20 -5.68
N ARG A 36 20.53 0.03 -5.15
CA ARG A 36 21.60 1.02 -5.44
C ARG A 36 22.86 0.81 -4.59
N GLY A 37 22.92 -0.27 -3.82
CA GLY A 37 24.07 -0.63 -3.00
C GLY A 37 24.11 0.02 -1.62
N LEU A 38 23.02 0.67 -1.18
CA LEU A 38 22.94 1.23 0.16
C LEU A 38 22.82 0.12 1.21
N LYS A 39 23.52 0.26 2.34
CA LYS A 39 23.35 -0.61 3.51
C LYS A 39 21.96 -0.40 4.09
N LEU A 40 21.19 -1.46 4.21
CA LEU A 40 19.80 -1.44 4.67
C LEU A 40 19.67 -2.16 6.03
N THR A 41 19.09 -1.48 7.02
CA THR A 41 18.79 -2.08 8.33
C THR A 41 17.36 -1.75 8.73
N PHE A 42 16.57 -2.78 9.11
CA PHE A 42 15.22 -2.65 9.65
C PHE A 42 15.23 -2.81 11.17
N TYR A 43 14.28 -2.13 11.85
CA TYR A 43 14.19 -2.09 13.31
C TYR A 43 12.81 -2.54 13.81
N SER A 44 12.82 -3.17 15.02
CA SER A 44 11.58 -3.55 15.73
C SER A 44 11.06 -2.45 16.66
N ARG A 45 11.80 -1.32 16.81
CA ARG A 45 11.49 -0.26 17.78
C ARG A 45 10.11 0.36 17.56
N ARG A 46 9.44 0.67 18.68
CA ARG A 46 8.22 1.48 18.68
C ARG A 46 8.56 2.92 18.33
N VAL A 47 7.89 3.49 17.36
CA VAL A 47 7.89 4.94 17.17
C VAL A 47 7.01 5.53 18.25
N LYS A 48 7.56 6.43 19.11
CA LYS A 48 6.86 7.00 20.27
C LYS A 48 5.49 7.60 19.96
N GLN A 49 5.28 8.08 18.72
CA GLN A 49 4.05 8.74 18.28
C GLN A 49 2.87 7.77 18.03
N ASP A 50 3.12 6.54 17.55
CA ASP A 50 2.03 5.67 17.10
C ASP A 50 1.63 4.60 18.13
N ARG A 51 2.31 4.44 19.27
CA ARG A 51 2.11 3.36 20.27
C ARG A 51 1.96 1.94 19.67
N ILE A 52 2.12 1.80 18.36
CA ILE A 52 1.90 0.57 17.60
C ILE A 52 3.27 -0.07 17.34
N HIS A 53 3.42 -1.33 17.74
CA HIS A 53 4.55 -2.15 17.32
C HIS A 53 4.35 -2.50 15.85
N ALA A 54 5.10 -1.85 14.97
CA ALA A 54 5.00 -2.02 13.52
C ALA A 54 6.40 -2.33 12.92
N PRO A 55 6.91 -3.56 13.11
CA PRO A 55 8.18 -3.98 12.52
C PRO A 55 8.22 -3.76 11.01
N GLY A 56 9.36 -3.30 10.51
CA GLY A 56 9.55 -3.01 9.09
C GLY A 56 9.04 -1.65 8.62
N CYS A 57 8.38 -0.86 9.48
CA CYS A 57 8.04 0.53 9.16
C CYS A 57 9.21 1.49 9.36
N LEU A 58 10.11 1.19 10.30
CA LEU A 58 11.33 1.96 10.60
C LEU A 58 12.54 1.25 10.01
N PHE A 59 13.32 1.96 9.21
CA PHE A 59 14.54 1.45 8.59
C PHE A 59 15.54 2.56 8.32
N THR A 60 16.81 2.18 8.14
CA THR A 60 17.88 3.08 7.71
C THR A 60 18.45 2.62 6.38
N LEU A 61 18.83 3.61 5.57
CA LEU A 61 19.68 3.43 4.41
C LEU A 61 20.97 4.23 4.63
N SER A 62 22.12 3.66 4.29
CA SER A 62 23.42 4.30 4.51
C SER A 62 24.36 4.14 3.32
N SER A 63 25.06 5.23 2.96
CA SER A 63 26.15 5.28 1.99
C SER A 63 27.35 5.98 2.67
N GLY A 64 28.36 5.23 3.07
CA GLY A 64 29.44 5.79 3.89
C GLY A 64 28.92 6.45 5.17
N GLU A 65 29.24 7.72 5.36
CA GLU A 65 28.79 8.51 6.52
C GLU A 65 27.35 9.02 6.41
N ASN A 66 26.76 9.05 5.18
CA ASN A 66 25.39 9.50 4.98
C ASN A 66 24.41 8.40 5.38
N THR A 67 23.83 8.53 6.57
CA THR A 67 22.79 7.62 7.07
C THR A 67 21.46 8.35 7.18
N GLN A 68 20.44 7.85 6.51
CA GLN A 68 19.09 8.39 6.50
C GLN A 68 18.10 7.42 7.16
N ILE A 69 17.28 7.97 8.07
CA ILE A 69 16.24 7.21 8.76
C ILE A 69 14.90 7.44 8.03
N PHE A 70 14.18 6.37 7.83
CA PHE A 70 12.85 6.38 7.21
C PHE A 70 11.81 5.74 8.13
N TYR A 71 10.64 6.37 8.20
CA TYR A 71 9.43 5.79 8.76
C TYR A 71 8.34 5.73 7.69
N LYS A 72 8.04 4.53 7.21
CA LYS A 72 7.19 4.33 6.02
C LYS A 72 7.74 5.11 4.82
N SER A 73 6.99 6.11 4.32
CA SER A 73 7.41 6.96 3.19
C SER A 73 8.08 8.27 3.62
N ARG A 74 8.18 8.55 4.91
CA ARG A 74 8.80 9.76 5.44
C ARG A 74 10.27 9.50 5.75
N GLY A 75 11.18 10.28 5.16
CA GLY A 75 12.58 10.33 5.57
C GLY A 75 12.86 11.47 6.55
N MET A 76 14.03 11.45 7.18
CA MET A 76 14.39 12.37 8.28
C MET A 76 14.51 13.85 7.85
N LYS A 77 14.64 14.15 6.54
CA LYS A 77 14.65 15.54 6.05
C LYS A 77 13.27 16.22 6.16
N VAL A 78 12.18 15.46 6.27
CA VAL A 78 10.87 15.96 6.70
C VAL A 78 10.90 16.11 8.22
N LYS A 79 11.18 17.33 8.71
CA LYS A 79 11.42 17.59 10.15
C LYS A 79 10.16 17.38 11.00
N GLY A 80 10.37 17.21 12.32
CA GLY A 80 9.28 16.97 13.27
C GLY A 80 8.23 18.12 13.28
N LYS A 81 8.66 19.38 13.10
CA LYS A 81 7.76 20.54 13.00
C LYS A 81 6.89 20.45 11.74
N ALA A 82 7.47 20.14 10.57
CA ALA A 82 6.75 19.92 9.33
C ALA A 82 5.73 18.77 9.44
N PHE A 83 6.14 17.66 10.08
CA PHE A 83 5.24 16.55 10.37
C PHE A 83 4.05 16.99 11.23
N SER A 84 4.30 17.74 12.33
CA SER A 84 3.24 18.19 13.24
C SER A 84 2.26 19.16 12.58
N ILE A 85 2.75 20.02 11.69
CA ILE A 85 1.91 20.94 10.92
C ILE A 85 1.07 20.17 9.91
N GLY A 86 1.69 19.29 9.10
CA GLY A 86 0.98 18.52 8.08
C GLY A 86 -0.05 17.53 8.66
N ASP A 87 0.22 16.96 9.85
CA ASP A 87 -0.73 16.07 10.54
C ASP A 87 -1.89 16.82 11.22
N ASN A 88 -1.78 18.14 11.38
CA ASN A 88 -2.81 18.99 11.95
C ASN A 88 -3.51 19.82 10.86
N LYS A 89 -4.72 19.41 10.48
CA LYS A 89 -5.50 20.00 9.38
C LYS A 89 -5.67 21.53 9.52
N PHE A 90 -5.89 22.02 10.73
CA PHE A 90 -6.08 23.45 10.96
C PHE A 90 -4.78 24.24 10.86
N LEU A 91 -3.67 23.72 11.42
CA LEU A 91 -2.36 24.38 11.30
C LEU A 91 -1.88 24.38 9.85
N ALA A 92 -2.03 23.25 9.13
CA ALA A 92 -1.71 23.18 7.71
C ALA A 92 -2.49 24.24 6.92
N LYS A 93 -3.82 24.36 7.16
CA LYS A 93 -4.68 25.34 6.53
C LYS A 93 -4.17 26.78 6.76
N LYS A 94 -3.84 27.15 8.01
CA LYS A 94 -3.30 28.50 8.32
C LYS A 94 -1.98 28.79 7.59
N HIS A 95 -1.10 27.81 7.44
CA HIS A 95 0.13 27.96 6.66
C HIS A 95 -0.16 28.15 5.16
N LEU A 96 -1.13 27.41 4.63
CA LEU A 96 -1.55 27.51 3.23
C LEU A 96 -2.15 28.88 2.94
N GLU A 97 -3.11 29.35 3.76
CA GLU A 97 -3.76 30.65 3.65
C GLU A 97 -2.74 31.80 3.68
N LYS A 98 -1.81 31.77 4.67
CA LYS A 98 -0.75 32.78 4.80
C LYS A 98 0.13 32.89 3.55
N ASN A 99 0.31 31.80 2.82
CA ASN A 99 1.11 31.75 1.60
C ASN A 99 0.26 31.88 0.32
N GLY A 100 -1.01 32.30 0.43
CA GLY A 100 -1.88 32.52 -0.72
C GLY A 100 -2.17 31.23 -1.52
N VAL A 101 -2.29 30.10 -0.83
CA VAL A 101 -2.75 28.84 -1.41
C VAL A 101 -4.24 28.72 -1.13
N GLN A 102 -5.02 28.42 -2.17
CA GLN A 102 -6.48 28.30 -2.06
C GLN A 102 -6.88 27.06 -1.25
N VAL A 103 -7.66 27.30 -0.19
CA VAL A 103 -8.23 26.27 0.70
C VAL A 103 -9.71 26.54 0.92
N PRO A 104 -10.53 25.55 1.30
CA PRO A 104 -11.93 25.81 1.65
C PRO A 104 -12.03 26.80 2.82
N VAL A 105 -12.91 27.79 2.73
CA VAL A 105 -13.18 28.72 3.85
C VAL A 105 -13.77 27.93 5.01
N GLY A 106 -13.33 28.20 6.24
CA GLY A 106 -13.87 27.50 7.42
C GLY A 106 -13.04 27.75 8.68
N GLU A 107 -13.59 27.34 9.82
CA GLU A 107 -13.06 27.60 11.14
C GLU A 107 -12.97 26.34 12.00
N LYS A 108 -12.09 26.37 13.00
CA LYS A 108 -11.95 25.33 14.02
C LYS A 108 -12.68 25.72 15.29
N PHE A 109 -13.52 24.83 15.77
CA PHE A 109 -14.25 24.96 17.04
C PHE A 109 -13.63 24.09 18.12
N SER A 110 -13.36 24.71 19.26
CA SER A 110 -12.81 24.02 20.44
C SER A 110 -13.88 23.11 21.10
N LYS A 111 -13.43 22.30 22.05
CA LYS A 111 -14.37 21.47 22.83
C LYS A 111 -15.38 22.28 23.65
N GLN A 112 -15.09 23.55 23.96
CA GLN A 112 -15.93 24.47 24.71
C GLN A 112 -16.97 25.19 23.85
N ALA A 113 -16.77 25.25 22.52
CA ALA A 113 -17.74 25.88 21.62
C ALA A 113 -19.07 25.12 21.65
N SER A 114 -20.17 25.87 21.75
CA SER A 114 -21.52 25.28 21.70
C SER A 114 -21.87 24.80 20.28
N ASP A 115 -22.83 23.90 20.16
CA ASP A 115 -23.32 23.52 18.82
C ASP A 115 -24.02 24.69 18.13
N SER A 116 -24.63 25.64 18.90
CA SER A 116 -25.22 26.87 18.40
C SER A 116 -24.16 27.75 17.71
N ASP A 117 -22.97 27.95 18.32
CA ASP A 117 -21.90 28.75 17.70
C ASP A 117 -21.49 28.16 16.35
N ILE A 118 -21.49 26.83 16.23
CA ILE A 118 -21.12 26.13 14.99
C ILE A 118 -22.23 26.28 13.93
N ILE A 119 -23.48 26.20 14.33
CA ILE A 119 -24.65 26.39 13.47
C ILE A 119 -24.70 27.82 12.96
N ASP A 120 -24.53 28.81 13.87
CA ASP A 120 -24.49 30.24 13.48
C ASP A 120 -23.37 30.54 12.48
N TYR A 121 -22.22 29.90 12.66
CA TYR A 121 -21.13 30.01 11.67
C TYR A 121 -21.50 29.36 10.33
N ALA A 122 -22.16 28.19 10.34
CA ALA A 122 -22.62 27.53 9.12
C ALA A 122 -23.62 28.40 8.35
N ASN A 123 -24.56 29.02 9.06
CA ASN A 123 -25.56 29.90 8.47
C ASN A 123 -24.94 31.15 7.83
N LYS A 124 -23.84 31.68 8.41
CA LYS A 124 -23.07 32.78 7.82
C LYS A 124 -22.24 32.34 6.62
N LEU A 125 -21.66 31.13 6.67
CA LEU A 125 -20.83 30.59 5.60
C LEU A 125 -21.65 30.19 4.36
N GLY A 126 -22.88 29.74 4.59
CA GLY A 126 -23.79 29.18 3.58
C GLY A 126 -23.57 27.68 3.35
N TYR A 127 -24.69 26.99 3.15
CA TYR A 127 -24.68 25.56 2.80
C TYR A 127 -24.40 25.36 1.30
N PRO A 128 -23.83 24.20 0.90
CA PRO A 128 -23.45 23.07 1.73
C PRO A 128 -22.11 23.24 2.45
N VAL A 129 -21.95 22.55 3.61
CA VAL A 129 -20.74 22.59 4.44
C VAL A 129 -20.18 21.19 4.71
N VAL A 130 -18.95 21.14 5.24
CA VAL A 130 -18.27 19.91 5.69
C VAL A 130 -17.96 20.02 7.17
N LEU A 131 -18.38 19.03 7.95
CA LEU A 131 -18.00 18.84 9.34
C LEU A 131 -16.96 17.75 9.46
N LYS A 132 -15.81 18.05 10.08
CA LYS A 132 -14.72 17.06 10.27
C LYS A 132 -14.05 17.20 11.63
N PRO A 133 -13.64 16.09 12.29
CA PRO A 133 -12.82 16.17 13.49
C PRO A 133 -11.50 16.91 13.22
N ALA A 134 -11.07 17.75 14.18
CA ALA A 134 -9.78 18.43 14.07
C ALA A 134 -8.57 17.46 14.05
N LYS A 135 -8.71 16.31 14.71
CA LYS A 135 -7.71 15.24 14.78
C LYS A 135 -8.36 13.89 14.48
N ALA A 136 -8.39 13.51 13.24
CA ALA A 136 -8.77 12.15 12.79
C ALA A 136 -8.09 11.81 11.47
N ALA A 137 -7.84 10.53 11.25
CA ALA A 137 -7.21 10.01 10.04
C ALA A 137 -8.20 9.18 9.22
N GLN A 138 -7.89 8.99 7.93
CA GLN A 138 -8.63 8.10 7.00
C GLN A 138 -10.10 8.48 6.79
N GLY A 139 -10.45 9.76 6.95
CA GLY A 139 -11.82 10.25 6.76
C GLY A 139 -12.81 9.85 7.85
N LYS A 140 -12.35 9.34 9.01
CA LYS A 140 -13.22 8.99 10.13
C LYS A 140 -13.92 10.24 10.70
N GLY A 141 -15.24 10.20 10.83
CA GLY A 141 -16.03 11.31 11.34
C GLY A 141 -16.15 12.52 10.40
N VAL A 142 -15.67 12.45 9.17
CA VAL A 142 -15.89 13.49 8.15
C VAL A 142 -17.29 13.32 7.56
N ILE A 143 -18.12 14.36 7.63
CA ILE A 143 -19.44 14.43 6.99
C ILE A 143 -19.38 15.58 6.00
N ALA A 144 -19.50 15.28 4.73
CA ALA A 144 -19.45 16.23 3.63
C ALA A 144 -20.85 16.46 3.05
N ASN A 145 -20.99 17.52 2.27
CA ASN A 145 -22.25 17.90 1.61
C ASN A 145 -23.43 17.99 2.59
N ILE A 146 -23.23 18.68 3.70
CA ILE A 146 -24.29 19.00 4.65
C ILE A 146 -25.06 20.19 4.06
N GLU A 147 -26.28 19.94 3.58
CA GLU A 147 -27.07 20.87 2.78
C GLU A 147 -28.06 21.71 3.62
N SER A 148 -28.23 21.38 4.90
CA SER A 148 -29.19 22.06 5.78
C SER A 148 -28.74 22.10 7.23
N GLU A 149 -29.30 23.04 7.99
CA GLU A 149 -29.11 23.15 9.44
C GLU A 149 -29.55 21.87 10.15
N SER A 150 -30.72 21.31 9.81
CA SER A 150 -31.20 20.07 10.43
C SER A 150 -30.21 18.91 10.25
N PHE A 151 -29.63 18.76 9.08
CA PHE A 151 -28.59 17.75 8.84
C PHE A 151 -27.29 18.06 9.58
N LEU A 152 -26.93 19.35 9.74
CA LEU A 152 -25.77 19.74 10.55
C LEU A 152 -25.95 19.38 12.03
N ILE A 153 -27.15 19.54 12.61
CA ILE A 153 -27.46 19.14 13.98
C ILE A 153 -27.24 17.62 14.15
N GLU A 154 -27.76 16.81 13.25
CA GLU A 154 -27.54 15.37 13.28
C GLU A 154 -26.06 15.00 13.16
N ALA A 155 -25.33 15.67 12.26
CA ALA A 155 -23.90 15.48 12.06
C ALA A 155 -23.07 15.85 13.30
N LEU A 156 -23.40 16.96 13.98
CA LEU A 156 -22.76 17.38 15.23
C LEU A 156 -23.00 16.36 16.34
N ASN A 157 -24.25 15.91 16.52
CA ASN A 157 -24.55 14.87 17.50
C ASN A 157 -23.77 13.58 17.23
N TYR A 158 -23.69 13.15 15.99
CA TYR A 158 -22.92 11.97 15.62
C TYR A 158 -21.40 12.16 15.86
N VAL A 159 -20.80 13.25 15.37
CA VAL A 159 -19.35 13.47 15.46
C VAL A 159 -18.92 13.77 16.89
N ARG A 160 -19.61 14.68 17.60
CA ARG A 160 -19.20 15.14 18.93
C ARG A 160 -19.63 14.18 20.04
N ASN A 161 -20.85 13.63 19.99
CA ASN A 161 -21.42 12.81 21.05
C ASN A 161 -21.21 11.30 20.79
N SER A 162 -21.56 10.78 19.59
CA SER A 162 -21.47 9.34 19.33
C SER A 162 -20.02 8.89 19.08
N LEU A 163 -19.19 9.70 18.38
CA LEU A 163 -17.80 9.39 18.10
C LEU A 163 -16.82 10.00 19.11
N GLY A 164 -17.25 10.95 19.96
CA GLY A 164 -16.43 11.60 20.98
C GLY A 164 -15.39 12.59 20.45
N TYR A 165 -15.57 13.12 19.24
CA TYR A 165 -14.69 14.14 18.68
C TYR A 165 -15.19 15.55 19.00
N HIS A 166 -14.86 16.05 20.18
CA HIS A 166 -15.37 17.35 20.65
C HIS A 166 -14.77 18.56 19.92
N GLU A 167 -13.52 18.46 19.42
CA GLU A 167 -12.92 19.50 18.56
C GLU A 167 -13.22 19.20 17.09
N VAL A 168 -13.88 20.13 16.42
CA VAL A 168 -14.29 19.98 15.02
C VAL A 168 -13.85 21.15 14.16
N ILE A 169 -13.79 20.93 12.85
CA ILE A 169 -13.62 21.96 11.83
C ILE A 169 -14.90 21.95 10.99
N LEU A 170 -15.49 23.14 10.81
CA LEU A 170 -16.56 23.36 9.85
C LEU A 170 -16.01 24.20 8.70
N GLU A 171 -16.24 23.76 7.48
CA GLU A 171 -15.74 24.45 6.30
C GLU A 171 -16.69 24.33 5.12
N GLN A 172 -16.54 25.23 4.16
CA GLN A 172 -17.25 25.20 2.89
C GLN A 172 -17.07 23.85 2.20
N PHE A 173 -18.17 23.29 1.71
CA PHE A 173 -18.09 22.14 0.80
C PHE A 173 -17.58 22.57 -0.56
N VAL A 174 -16.55 21.87 -1.04
CA VAL A 174 -16.03 22.07 -2.40
C VAL A 174 -16.47 20.87 -3.23
N GLU A 175 -17.29 21.14 -4.23
CA GLU A 175 -17.66 20.13 -5.21
C GLU A 175 -16.49 19.84 -6.14
N GLY A 176 -16.30 18.58 -6.56
CA GLY A 176 -15.28 18.26 -7.54
C GLY A 176 -14.67 16.88 -7.39
N LYS A 177 -13.61 16.65 -8.18
CA LYS A 177 -12.85 15.40 -8.16
C LYS A 177 -11.68 15.51 -7.19
N GLU A 178 -11.44 14.43 -6.42
CA GLU A 178 -10.34 14.36 -5.46
C GLU A 178 -9.06 13.84 -6.12
N TYR A 179 -7.95 14.54 -5.83
CA TYR A 179 -6.63 14.19 -6.32
C TYR A 179 -5.62 14.10 -5.18
N ARG A 180 -4.71 13.12 -5.27
CA ARG A 180 -3.48 13.07 -4.48
C ARG A 180 -2.32 13.44 -5.38
N VAL A 181 -1.67 14.55 -5.09
CA VAL A 181 -0.45 15.01 -5.76
C VAL A 181 0.75 14.67 -4.88
N TYR A 182 1.72 13.93 -5.39
CA TYR A 182 2.98 13.69 -4.69
C TYR A 182 4.04 14.66 -5.18
N VAL A 183 4.49 15.50 -4.27
CA VAL A 183 5.48 16.55 -4.53
C VAL A 183 6.81 16.14 -3.92
N MET A 184 7.88 16.39 -4.65
CA MET A 184 9.27 16.29 -4.23
C MET A 184 9.98 17.60 -4.60
N GLU A 185 10.39 18.38 -3.59
CA GLU A 185 10.99 19.72 -3.76
C GLU A 185 10.14 20.63 -4.68
N ASP A 186 10.60 20.86 -5.88
CA ASP A 186 9.97 21.75 -6.87
C ASP A 186 9.19 21.00 -7.95
N LYS A 187 9.04 19.69 -7.81
CA LYS A 187 8.47 18.84 -8.85
C LYS A 187 7.31 17.99 -8.35
N VAL A 188 6.29 17.89 -9.16
CA VAL A 188 5.25 16.86 -9.02
C VAL A 188 5.77 15.57 -9.66
N VAL A 189 5.89 14.52 -8.85
CA VAL A 189 6.37 13.21 -9.29
C VAL A 189 5.22 12.34 -9.78
N ALA A 190 4.06 12.46 -9.14
CA ALA A 190 2.89 11.63 -9.46
C ALA A 190 1.58 12.30 -9.04
N VAL A 191 0.53 12.08 -9.82
CA VAL A 191 -0.83 12.53 -9.52
C VAL A 191 -1.81 11.38 -9.67
N LEU A 192 -2.62 11.15 -8.65
CA LEU A 192 -3.74 10.22 -8.69
C LEU A 192 -5.07 10.95 -8.60
N ASN A 193 -5.99 10.68 -9.51
CA ASN A 193 -7.40 10.88 -9.26
C ASN A 193 -7.91 9.75 -8.37
N ARG A 194 -8.55 10.09 -7.26
CA ARG A 194 -9.21 9.15 -6.38
C ARG A 194 -10.70 9.12 -6.71
N ARG A 195 -11.17 7.97 -7.13
CA ARG A 195 -12.59 7.76 -7.43
C ARG A 195 -13.24 6.92 -6.34
N PRO A 196 -14.45 7.26 -5.88
CA PRO A 196 -15.20 6.41 -4.95
C PRO A 196 -15.33 4.98 -5.45
N ALA A 197 -15.55 4.04 -4.51
CA ALA A 197 -15.81 2.66 -4.86
C ALA A 197 -16.98 2.58 -5.85
N ASN A 198 -16.81 1.86 -6.94
CA ASN A 198 -17.77 1.76 -8.04
C ASN A 198 -17.67 0.43 -8.74
N ILE A 199 -18.65 0.11 -9.54
CA ILE A 199 -18.59 -0.94 -10.58
C ILE A 199 -19.01 -0.34 -11.93
N VAL A 200 -18.62 -1.01 -13.01
CA VAL A 200 -19.04 -0.67 -14.37
C VAL A 200 -19.85 -1.84 -14.90
N GLY A 201 -21.08 -1.58 -15.31
CA GLY A 201 -21.97 -2.57 -15.91
C GLY A 201 -21.37 -3.20 -17.16
N ASP A 202 -21.56 -4.50 -17.32
CA ASP A 202 -21.23 -5.24 -18.53
C ASP A 202 -22.49 -5.66 -19.34
N GLY A 203 -23.68 -5.32 -18.83
CA GLY A 203 -24.98 -5.67 -19.40
C GLY A 203 -25.39 -7.13 -19.20
N VAL A 204 -24.62 -7.91 -18.42
CA VAL A 204 -24.84 -9.36 -18.25
C VAL A 204 -24.73 -9.77 -16.77
N SER A 205 -23.77 -9.21 -16.03
CA SER A 205 -23.48 -9.61 -14.66
C SER A 205 -24.26 -8.76 -13.66
N THR A 206 -24.69 -9.38 -12.58
CA THR A 206 -25.29 -8.67 -11.44
C THR A 206 -24.27 -7.78 -10.74
N ILE A 207 -24.75 -6.75 -10.01
CA ILE A 207 -23.89 -5.88 -9.19
C ILE A 207 -23.00 -6.70 -8.25
N LYS A 208 -23.54 -7.72 -7.60
CA LYS A 208 -22.80 -8.64 -6.73
C LYS A 208 -21.66 -9.35 -7.46
N GLU A 209 -21.90 -9.83 -8.67
CA GLU A 209 -20.87 -10.49 -9.49
C GLU A 209 -19.82 -9.49 -9.99
N LEU A 210 -20.21 -8.28 -10.36
CA LEU A 210 -19.30 -7.21 -10.77
C LEU A 210 -18.37 -6.80 -9.61
N ILE A 211 -18.90 -6.67 -8.39
CA ILE A 211 -18.09 -6.44 -7.17
C ILE A 211 -17.10 -7.60 -6.98
N HIS A 212 -17.55 -8.85 -7.13
CA HIS A 212 -16.68 -10.01 -7.01
C HIS A 212 -15.56 -10.00 -8.06
N LYS A 213 -15.89 -9.79 -9.34
CA LYS A 213 -14.92 -9.68 -10.45
C LYS A 213 -13.89 -8.57 -10.18
N LYS A 214 -14.35 -7.39 -9.77
CA LYS A 214 -13.47 -6.25 -9.43
C LYS A 214 -12.56 -6.59 -8.25
N ASN A 215 -13.06 -7.23 -7.21
CA ASN A 215 -12.25 -7.67 -6.08
C ASN A 215 -11.20 -8.72 -6.45
N GLN A 216 -11.46 -9.63 -7.40
CA GLN A 216 -10.45 -10.55 -7.92
C GLN A 216 -9.29 -9.80 -8.60
N ASN A 217 -9.58 -8.74 -9.34
CA ASN A 217 -8.54 -7.88 -9.93
C ASN A 217 -7.77 -7.10 -8.86
N ARG A 218 -8.47 -6.54 -7.86
CA ARG A 218 -7.83 -5.83 -6.74
C ARG A 218 -6.87 -6.75 -5.95
N LYS A 219 -7.18 -8.03 -5.78
CA LYS A 219 -6.31 -9.02 -5.14
C LYS A 219 -4.99 -9.26 -5.88
N LYS A 220 -4.94 -8.98 -7.18
CA LYS A 220 -3.69 -9.08 -7.97
C LYS A 220 -2.79 -7.86 -7.80
N ASN A 221 -3.34 -6.71 -7.42
CA ASN A 221 -2.60 -5.47 -7.24
C ASN A 221 -1.94 -5.43 -5.85
N PRO A 222 -0.62 -5.20 -5.74
CA PRO A 222 0.09 -5.18 -4.45
C PRO A 222 -0.48 -4.19 -3.44
N ARG A 223 -0.93 -3.02 -3.88
CA ARG A 223 -1.51 -1.99 -3.00
C ARG A 223 -2.97 -2.28 -2.66
N LEU A 224 -3.76 -2.75 -3.64
CA LEU A 224 -5.20 -2.92 -3.49
C LEU A 224 -5.60 -4.28 -2.90
N TYR A 225 -4.65 -5.19 -2.74
CA TYR A 225 -4.86 -6.54 -2.21
C TYR A 225 -5.72 -6.59 -0.93
N SER A 226 -5.52 -5.64 -0.02
CA SER A 226 -6.26 -5.52 1.23
C SER A 226 -7.37 -4.47 1.22
N CYS A 227 -7.56 -3.79 0.08
CA CYS A 227 -8.51 -2.69 -0.09
C CYS A 227 -9.74 -3.15 -0.88
N LEU A 228 -10.36 -4.24 -0.46
CA LEU A 228 -11.50 -4.83 -1.18
C LEU A 228 -12.79 -4.06 -0.90
N ILE A 229 -13.67 -4.03 -1.90
CA ILE A 229 -15.04 -3.55 -1.74
C ILE A 229 -15.78 -4.59 -0.87
N LYS A 230 -16.24 -4.15 0.30
CA LYS A 230 -17.07 -4.94 1.20
C LYS A 230 -18.52 -4.55 0.98
N ILE A 231 -19.39 -5.53 0.84
CA ILE A 231 -20.82 -5.30 0.82
C ILE A 231 -21.24 -5.13 2.29
N ASP A 232 -21.47 -3.89 2.68
CA ASP A 232 -21.91 -3.45 4.00
C ASP A 232 -23.09 -2.50 3.86
N PHE A 233 -23.65 -2.05 4.96
CA PHE A 233 -24.84 -1.18 4.98
C PHE A 233 -24.69 0.05 4.07
N GLU A 234 -23.53 0.73 4.09
CA GLU A 234 -23.28 1.91 3.24
C GLU A 234 -23.36 1.54 1.74
N VAL A 235 -22.74 0.42 1.33
CA VAL A 235 -22.78 -0.06 -0.06
C VAL A 235 -24.21 -0.41 -0.48
N GLU A 236 -24.99 -1.08 0.38
CA GLU A 236 -26.38 -1.43 0.08
C GLU A 236 -27.26 -0.18 -0.06
N GLN A 237 -27.08 0.84 0.80
CA GLN A 237 -27.81 2.10 0.68
C GLN A 237 -27.46 2.86 -0.60
N MET A 238 -26.18 2.89 -0.98
CA MET A 238 -25.76 3.54 -2.23
C MET A 238 -26.35 2.84 -3.48
N ILE A 239 -26.36 1.52 -3.48
CA ILE A 239 -26.98 0.73 -4.57
C ILE A 239 -28.48 1.03 -4.64
N LYS A 240 -29.18 1.07 -3.50
CA LYS A 240 -30.60 1.40 -3.43
C LYS A 240 -30.89 2.84 -3.88
N LYS A 241 -30.05 3.81 -3.48
CA LYS A 241 -30.14 5.23 -3.91
C LYS A 241 -30.00 5.36 -5.42
N ALA A 242 -29.17 4.49 -6.03
CA ALA A 242 -29.03 4.41 -7.49
C ALA A 242 -30.17 3.66 -8.21
N GLY A 243 -31.21 3.22 -7.50
CA GLY A 243 -32.36 2.50 -8.06
C GLY A 243 -32.13 1.01 -8.31
N TYR A 244 -31.10 0.42 -7.70
CA TYR A 244 -30.71 -0.98 -7.93
C TYR A 244 -30.79 -1.82 -6.64
N SER A 245 -30.75 -3.14 -6.85
CA SER A 245 -30.45 -4.17 -5.84
C SER A 245 -29.14 -4.88 -6.22
N LEU A 246 -28.60 -5.69 -5.30
CA LEU A 246 -27.39 -6.51 -5.57
C LEU A 246 -27.55 -7.52 -6.70
N ASN A 247 -28.79 -7.91 -7.01
CA ASN A 247 -29.10 -8.92 -8.03
C ASN A 247 -29.44 -8.31 -9.41
N ASP A 248 -29.52 -6.99 -9.50
CA ASP A 248 -29.82 -6.32 -10.75
C ASP A 248 -28.58 -6.22 -11.64
N VAL A 249 -28.82 -6.15 -12.95
CA VAL A 249 -27.80 -6.08 -14.00
C VAL A 249 -27.77 -4.66 -14.56
N PRO A 250 -26.73 -3.86 -14.22
CA PRO A 250 -26.56 -2.52 -14.78
C PRO A 250 -26.28 -2.58 -16.29
N SER A 251 -26.70 -1.53 -16.98
CA SER A 251 -26.45 -1.39 -18.42
C SER A 251 -24.96 -1.40 -18.74
N LYS A 252 -24.61 -1.80 -19.96
CA LYS A 252 -23.20 -1.81 -20.40
C LYS A 252 -22.62 -0.40 -20.34
N ASN A 253 -21.42 -0.29 -19.73
CA ASN A 253 -20.67 0.95 -19.47
C ASN A 253 -21.31 1.89 -18.41
N GLU A 254 -22.42 1.53 -17.82
CA GLU A 254 -23.00 2.29 -16.71
C GLU A 254 -22.14 2.18 -15.46
N VAL A 255 -21.87 3.33 -14.82
CA VAL A 255 -21.08 3.39 -13.59
C VAL A 255 -22.02 3.49 -12.40
N VAL A 256 -22.01 2.48 -11.55
CA VAL A 256 -22.73 2.48 -10.28
C VAL A 256 -21.75 2.73 -9.14
N PHE A 257 -21.91 3.87 -8.44
CA PHE A 257 -21.09 4.19 -7.27
C PHE A 257 -21.59 3.42 -6.05
N LEU A 258 -20.64 2.88 -5.28
CA LEU A 258 -20.90 2.04 -4.12
C LEU A 258 -20.59 2.77 -2.81
N ARG A 259 -19.94 3.93 -2.88
CA ARG A 259 -19.63 4.83 -1.76
C ARG A 259 -19.56 6.27 -2.25
N GLU A 260 -19.78 7.20 -1.34
CA GLU A 260 -19.64 8.63 -1.64
C GLU A 260 -18.17 9.08 -1.55
N LYS A 261 -17.41 8.56 -0.58
CA LYS A 261 -16.04 8.98 -0.30
C LYS A 261 -15.03 8.29 -1.22
N SER A 262 -14.08 9.08 -1.72
CA SER A 262 -12.98 8.62 -2.59
C SER A 262 -11.87 7.88 -1.83
N ASN A 263 -12.24 6.99 -0.91
CA ASN A 263 -11.26 6.29 -0.07
C ASN A 263 -10.81 4.96 -0.70
N ILE A 264 -9.53 4.89 -1.08
CA ILE A 264 -8.94 3.69 -1.70
C ILE A 264 -9.01 2.47 -0.75
N THR A 265 -8.89 2.67 0.57
CA THR A 265 -8.90 1.56 1.54
C THR A 265 -10.26 0.89 1.66
N SER A 266 -11.34 1.59 1.38
CA SER A 266 -12.72 1.07 1.36
C SER A 266 -13.23 0.70 -0.03
N GLY A 267 -12.33 0.50 -1.00
CA GLY A 267 -12.70 0.02 -2.32
C GLY A 267 -12.60 1.05 -3.45
N GLY A 268 -12.24 2.31 -3.15
CA GLY A 268 -12.06 3.35 -4.16
C GLY A 268 -10.93 3.04 -5.15
N ASP A 269 -11.00 3.61 -6.34
CA ASP A 269 -10.02 3.41 -7.39
C ASP A 269 -8.94 4.50 -7.38
N SER A 270 -7.72 4.11 -7.72
CA SER A 270 -6.58 4.99 -7.96
C SER A 270 -6.29 5.04 -9.46
N ILE A 271 -6.40 6.22 -10.05
CA ILE A 271 -6.20 6.43 -11.49
C ILE A 271 -5.03 7.39 -11.66
N ASP A 272 -3.97 6.95 -12.34
CA ASP A 272 -2.86 7.85 -12.68
C ASP A 272 -3.31 8.86 -13.74
N VAL A 273 -3.04 10.13 -13.48
CA VAL A 273 -3.34 11.26 -14.36
C VAL A 273 -2.16 12.23 -14.46
N THR A 274 -0.96 11.77 -14.11
CA THR A 274 0.24 12.62 -13.97
C THR A 274 0.59 13.38 -15.23
N ASP A 275 0.53 12.70 -16.39
CA ASP A 275 0.95 13.29 -17.66
C ASP A 275 -0.04 14.37 -18.15
N ASP A 276 -1.34 14.16 -17.90
CA ASP A 276 -2.42 15.05 -18.36
C ASP A 276 -2.84 16.09 -17.30
N PHE A 277 -2.17 16.12 -16.14
CA PHE A 277 -2.55 17.02 -15.05
C PHE A 277 -2.06 18.43 -15.32
N PRO A 278 -2.92 19.49 -15.18
CA PRO A 278 -2.57 20.84 -15.55
C PRO A 278 -1.38 21.41 -14.76
N ASP A 279 -0.44 22.07 -15.45
CA ASP A 279 0.83 22.52 -14.84
C ASP A 279 0.60 23.59 -13.77
N HIS A 280 -0.32 24.54 -13.96
CA HIS A 280 -0.63 25.54 -12.93
C HIS A 280 -1.17 24.91 -11.62
N ILE A 281 -1.86 23.76 -11.69
CA ILE A 281 -2.29 23.01 -10.49
C ILE A 281 -1.11 22.24 -9.88
N LYS A 282 -0.19 21.73 -10.70
CA LYS A 282 1.08 21.16 -10.20
C LYS A 282 1.89 22.21 -9.43
N GLU A 283 1.99 23.43 -9.95
CA GLU A 283 2.65 24.56 -9.30
C GLU A 283 1.97 24.94 -7.97
N MET A 284 0.64 24.95 -7.94
CA MET A 284 -0.11 25.16 -6.70
C MET A 284 0.21 24.06 -5.65
N ALA A 285 0.30 22.81 -6.05
CA ALA A 285 0.66 21.71 -5.15
C ALA A 285 2.09 21.87 -4.61
N VAL A 286 3.05 22.29 -5.43
CA VAL A 286 4.42 22.62 -5.01
C VAL A 286 4.41 23.79 -4.01
N LYS A 287 3.71 24.88 -4.34
CA LYS A 287 3.53 26.03 -3.45
C LYS A 287 2.92 25.64 -2.11
N ALA A 288 1.92 24.74 -2.14
CA ALA A 288 1.27 24.24 -0.94
C ALA A 288 2.26 23.50 -0.02
N LEU A 289 3.10 22.62 -0.56
CA LEU A 289 4.10 21.91 0.24
C LEU A 289 5.15 22.87 0.82
N LYS A 290 5.65 23.81 0.01
CA LYS A 290 6.63 24.84 0.40
C LYS A 290 6.09 25.84 1.43
N SER A 291 4.77 25.98 1.58
CA SER A 291 4.17 26.84 2.62
C SER A 291 4.50 26.35 4.03
N VAL A 292 4.92 25.09 4.18
CA VAL A 292 5.35 24.53 5.46
C VAL A 292 6.86 24.35 5.45
N PRO A 293 7.61 25.04 6.35
CA PRO A 293 9.07 24.91 6.43
C PRO A 293 9.51 23.48 6.69
N ASP A 294 10.67 23.09 6.13
CA ASP A 294 11.28 21.77 6.31
C ASP A 294 10.38 20.59 5.86
N PHE A 295 9.56 20.82 4.84
CA PHE A 295 8.67 19.82 4.24
C PHE A 295 9.01 19.57 2.76
N PRO A 296 10.18 18.95 2.48
CA PRO A 296 10.70 18.83 1.12
C PRO A 296 9.91 17.86 0.23
N HIS A 297 9.18 16.91 0.81
CA HIS A 297 8.35 16.00 0.03
C HIS A 297 7.15 15.47 0.82
N GLY A 298 6.06 15.21 0.13
CA GLY A 298 4.83 14.70 0.73
C GLY A 298 3.67 14.60 -0.24
N GLY A 299 2.51 14.27 0.30
CA GLY A 299 1.26 14.25 -0.44
C GLY A 299 0.47 15.53 -0.22
N VAL A 300 -0.07 16.09 -1.29
CA VAL A 300 -1.02 17.21 -1.27
C VAL A 300 -2.36 16.68 -1.76
N ASP A 301 -3.38 16.71 -0.91
CA ASP A 301 -4.74 16.33 -1.29
C ASP A 301 -5.49 17.56 -1.76
N MET A 302 -6.08 17.46 -2.95
CA MET A 302 -6.76 18.56 -3.63
C MET A 302 -8.12 18.12 -4.13
N ILE A 303 -9.08 19.05 -4.13
CA ILE A 303 -10.33 18.92 -4.88
C ILE A 303 -10.28 19.91 -6.03
N ILE A 304 -10.66 19.46 -7.22
CA ILE A 304 -10.76 20.29 -8.41
C ILE A 304 -12.21 20.31 -8.86
N ASP A 305 -12.80 21.49 -8.83
CA ASP A 305 -14.15 21.79 -9.31
C ASP A 305 -14.09 22.11 -10.81
N PRO A 306 -14.61 21.21 -11.67
CA PRO A 306 -14.54 21.42 -13.13
C PRO A 306 -15.45 22.54 -13.64
N ASN A 307 -16.35 23.05 -12.78
CA ASN A 307 -17.32 24.10 -13.15
C ASN A 307 -16.77 25.52 -12.86
N LYS A 308 -15.61 25.63 -12.21
CA LYS A 308 -14.96 26.91 -11.93
C LYS A 308 -13.90 27.25 -12.95
N PRO A 309 -13.62 28.54 -13.16
CA PRO A 309 -12.44 28.98 -13.92
C PRO A 309 -11.19 28.29 -13.36
N ILE A 310 -10.28 27.91 -14.25
CA ILE A 310 -9.15 27.04 -13.93
C ILE A 310 -8.28 27.56 -12.76
N GLU A 311 -8.14 28.89 -12.66
CA GLU A 311 -7.36 29.57 -11.62
C GLU A 311 -8.03 29.52 -10.23
N LYS A 312 -9.35 29.23 -10.19
CA LYS A 312 -10.17 29.16 -8.97
C LYS A 312 -10.74 27.76 -8.73
N SER A 313 -10.38 26.80 -9.58
CA SER A 313 -10.98 25.46 -9.57
C SER A 313 -10.38 24.54 -8.50
N ALA A 314 -9.12 24.73 -8.11
CA ALA A 314 -8.39 23.81 -7.26
C ALA A 314 -8.28 24.30 -5.81
N PHE A 315 -8.61 23.42 -4.86
CA PHE A 315 -8.52 23.68 -3.43
C PHE A 315 -7.65 22.64 -2.76
N VAL A 316 -6.67 23.07 -1.96
CA VAL A 316 -5.87 22.16 -1.12
C VAL A 316 -6.65 21.84 0.15
N ILE A 317 -6.86 20.54 0.37
CA ILE A 317 -7.67 20.02 1.49
C ILE A 317 -6.80 19.55 2.66
N GLU A 318 -5.65 18.92 2.35
CA GLU A 318 -4.79 18.31 3.36
C GLU A 318 -3.35 18.17 2.84
N LEU A 319 -2.39 18.35 3.75
CA LEU A 319 -1.00 17.96 3.53
C LEU A 319 -0.71 16.64 4.26
N THR A 320 -0.05 15.70 3.60
CA THR A 320 0.22 14.37 4.17
C THR A 320 1.72 14.11 4.25
N PRO A 321 2.33 14.17 5.47
CA PRO A 321 3.77 13.97 5.64
C PRO A 321 4.23 12.51 5.45
N VAL A 322 3.32 11.55 5.60
CA VAL A 322 3.58 10.11 5.44
C VAL A 322 2.60 9.52 4.41
N PRO A 323 2.66 9.96 3.14
CA PRO A 323 1.70 9.52 2.13
C PRO A 323 1.86 8.03 1.82
N GLN A 324 0.72 7.38 1.53
CA GLN A 324 0.72 6.01 1.00
C GLN A 324 1.12 6.06 -0.48
N ILE A 325 2.41 5.79 -0.77
CA ILE A 325 2.96 5.84 -2.14
C ILE A 325 2.60 4.61 -2.99
N GLY A 326 2.19 3.51 -2.36
CA GLY A 326 1.89 2.27 -3.08
C GLY A 326 0.81 2.42 -4.16
N SER A 327 -0.15 3.36 -3.99
CA SER A 327 -1.17 3.62 -5.02
C SER A 327 -0.62 4.39 -6.22
N LEU A 328 0.49 5.15 -6.05
CA LEU A 328 1.20 5.85 -7.11
C LEU A 328 2.05 4.88 -7.94
N VAL A 329 2.63 3.88 -7.27
CA VAL A 329 3.45 2.83 -7.89
C VAL A 329 2.59 1.76 -8.56
N PHE A 330 1.45 1.40 -7.94
CA PHE A 330 0.51 0.38 -8.40
C PHE A 330 -0.90 0.96 -8.49
N PRO A 331 -1.17 1.89 -9.43
CA PRO A 331 -2.52 2.39 -9.63
C PRO A 331 -3.47 1.29 -10.11
N MET A 332 -4.78 1.50 -9.96
CA MET A 332 -5.79 0.60 -10.55
C MET A 332 -5.85 0.76 -12.06
N HIS A 333 -5.66 1.99 -12.54
CA HIS A 333 -5.66 2.37 -13.95
C HIS A 333 -4.53 3.37 -14.23
N GLY A 334 -3.93 3.31 -15.42
CA GLY A 334 -2.84 4.16 -15.86
C GLY A 334 -1.46 3.65 -15.43
N LYS A 335 -0.45 4.50 -15.57
CA LYS A 335 0.97 4.15 -15.40
C LYS A 335 1.40 4.14 -13.94
N GLY A 336 2.23 3.18 -13.54
CA GLY A 336 2.96 3.23 -12.28
C GLY A 336 4.03 4.33 -12.32
N ARG A 337 4.14 5.13 -11.23
CA ARG A 337 5.15 6.19 -11.12
C ARG A 337 6.26 5.79 -10.16
N ASP A 338 7.50 6.04 -10.54
CA ASP A 338 8.68 5.64 -9.76
C ASP A 338 9.00 6.63 -8.62
N VAL A 339 8.04 6.75 -7.71
CA VAL A 339 8.19 7.56 -6.49
C VAL A 339 9.34 7.06 -5.59
N PRO A 340 9.57 5.74 -5.43
CA PRO A 340 10.71 5.24 -4.68
C PRO A 340 12.05 5.76 -5.21
N SER A 341 12.26 5.72 -6.53
CA SER A 341 13.47 6.24 -7.17
C SER A 341 13.64 7.74 -6.90
N ALA A 342 12.59 8.55 -7.05
CA ALA A 342 12.63 9.98 -6.76
C ALA A 342 13.00 10.27 -5.29
N ILE A 343 12.50 9.47 -4.35
CA ILE A 343 12.87 9.59 -2.92
C ILE A 343 14.35 9.29 -2.73
N ILE A 344 14.85 8.19 -3.31
CA ILE A 344 16.28 7.84 -3.14
C ILE A 344 17.18 8.86 -3.82
N ASP A 345 16.82 9.38 -5.00
CA ASP A 345 17.55 10.47 -5.67
C ASP A 345 17.71 11.71 -4.78
N TYR A 346 16.68 12.04 -4.01
CA TYR A 346 16.70 13.17 -3.09
C TYR A 346 17.56 12.95 -1.84
N TYR A 347 17.51 11.75 -1.27
CA TYR A 347 18.24 11.44 -0.03
C TYR A 347 19.69 11.01 -0.28
N PHE A 348 19.96 10.41 -1.44
CA PHE A 348 21.25 9.85 -1.86
C PHE A 348 21.54 10.21 -3.33
N PRO A 349 21.71 11.51 -3.65
CA PRO A 349 21.90 11.98 -5.02
C PRO A 349 23.12 11.36 -5.69
N GLU A 350 24.14 10.96 -4.92
CA GLU A 350 25.34 10.27 -5.38
C GLU A 350 25.07 8.89 -5.97
N THR A 351 23.90 8.31 -5.69
CA THR A 351 23.51 6.99 -6.22
C THR A 351 22.71 7.08 -7.51
N LYS A 352 22.36 8.27 -7.98
CA LYS A 352 21.50 8.49 -9.16
C LYS A 352 22.11 7.92 -10.44
N ILE A 353 23.44 7.95 -10.59
CA ILE A 353 24.18 7.41 -11.74
C ILE A 353 24.25 5.88 -11.69
N LYS A 354 24.14 5.29 -10.51
CA LYS A 354 24.10 3.84 -10.32
C LYS A 354 22.71 3.29 -10.60
N THR A 355 22.16 3.62 -11.76
CA THR A 355 20.87 3.08 -12.18
C THR A 355 20.86 1.58 -12.02
N ASN A 356 19.92 1.11 -11.28
CA ASN A 356 19.42 -0.23 -11.03
C ASN A 356 20.04 -1.34 -11.89
N ASN A 357 21.31 -1.68 -11.61
CA ASN A 357 22.04 -2.71 -12.35
C ASN A 357 21.39 -4.10 -12.21
N ASN A 358 20.48 -4.26 -11.22
CA ASN A 358 19.90 -5.54 -10.86
C ASN A 358 18.39 -5.45 -10.60
N PRO A 359 17.57 -5.01 -11.59
CA PRO A 359 16.13 -4.76 -11.42
C PRO A 359 15.33 -6.03 -11.06
N HIS A 360 15.90 -7.22 -11.28
CA HIS A 360 15.25 -8.49 -11.00
C HIS A 360 15.55 -9.04 -9.60
N LEU A 361 16.56 -8.50 -8.91
CA LEU A 361 16.90 -8.95 -7.55
C LEU A 361 16.00 -8.32 -6.51
N TYR A 362 15.65 -9.09 -5.48
CA TYR A 362 14.90 -8.63 -4.32
C TYR A 362 15.26 -9.44 -3.08
N PHE A 363 15.06 -8.85 -1.90
CA PHE A 363 15.11 -9.57 -0.63
C PHE A 363 13.71 -9.93 -0.15
N ASN A 364 13.57 -11.06 0.54
CA ASN A 364 12.26 -11.51 1.05
C ASN A 364 11.89 -10.77 2.34
N PHE A 365 11.00 -9.80 2.22
CA PHE A 365 10.60 -8.97 3.36
C PHE A 365 9.95 -9.76 4.51
N LYS A 366 9.25 -10.86 4.21
CA LYS A 366 8.66 -11.72 5.24
C LYS A 366 9.74 -12.39 6.12
N GLU A 367 10.84 -12.80 5.51
CA GLU A 367 11.98 -13.39 6.24
C GLU A 367 12.67 -12.36 7.15
N ILE A 368 12.79 -11.11 6.66
CA ILE A 368 13.33 -9.99 7.45
C ILE A 368 12.40 -9.64 8.62
N LEU A 369 11.09 -9.66 8.41
CA LEU A 369 10.13 -9.33 9.46
C LEU A 369 9.95 -10.42 10.52
N ALA A 370 10.19 -11.67 10.21
CA ALA A 370 9.93 -12.79 11.12
C ALA A 370 10.63 -12.63 12.48
N PRO A 371 11.97 -12.40 12.57
CA PRO A 371 12.63 -12.22 13.85
C PRO A 371 12.30 -10.88 14.53
N LEU A 372 12.00 -9.81 13.77
CA LEU A 372 11.54 -8.54 14.32
C LEU A 372 10.15 -8.67 14.97
N ASN A 373 9.23 -9.43 14.34
CA ASN A 373 7.90 -9.69 14.87
C ASN A 373 7.90 -10.57 16.10
N SER A 374 8.76 -11.59 16.12
CA SER A 374 8.93 -12.49 17.29
C SER A 374 9.75 -11.87 18.41
N LYS A 375 10.33 -10.69 18.20
CA LYS A 375 11.25 -10.00 19.10
C LYS A 375 12.52 -10.82 19.40
N SER A 376 12.89 -11.77 18.54
CA SER A 376 14.17 -12.49 18.63
C SER A 376 15.34 -11.66 18.08
N ALA A 377 15.05 -10.54 17.40
CA ALA A 377 16.00 -9.51 17.02
C ALA A 377 15.38 -8.12 17.17
N GLU A 378 16.19 -7.13 17.58
CA GLU A 378 15.78 -5.72 17.62
C GLU A 378 16.02 -5.00 16.30
N GLU A 379 17.03 -5.46 15.55
CA GLU A 379 17.37 -4.95 14.23
C GLU A 379 17.85 -6.07 13.31
N ILE A 380 17.69 -5.88 12.01
CA ILE A 380 18.20 -6.78 10.98
C ILE A 380 18.81 -5.97 9.85
N THR A 381 20.10 -6.19 9.60
CA THR A 381 20.77 -5.71 8.40
C THR A 381 20.58 -6.72 7.28
N VAL A 382 20.07 -6.23 6.16
CA VAL A 382 19.84 -7.04 4.95
C VAL A 382 21.19 -7.28 4.27
N THR A 383 21.43 -8.50 3.79
CA THR A 383 22.60 -8.82 2.96
C THR A 383 22.70 -7.80 1.81
N PRO A 384 23.88 -7.19 1.57
CA PRO A 384 24.05 -6.20 0.51
C PRO A 384 23.63 -6.72 -0.85
N ALA A 385 23.07 -5.84 -1.69
CA ALA A 385 22.83 -6.16 -3.07
C ALA A 385 24.16 -6.29 -3.82
N PRO A 386 24.27 -7.17 -4.82
CA PRO A 386 25.43 -7.20 -5.70
C PRO A 386 25.66 -5.83 -6.36
N THR A 387 26.91 -5.35 -6.37
CA THR A 387 27.30 -4.07 -6.97
C THR A 387 27.65 -4.19 -8.46
N TYR A 388 27.70 -5.42 -8.96
CA TYR A 388 27.95 -5.76 -10.35
C TYR A 388 26.64 -6.11 -11.07
N ILE A 389 26.65 -6.07 -12.41
CA ILE A 389 25.51 -6.52 -13.22
C ILE A 389 25.37 -8.03 -13.06
N THR A 390 24.19 -8.49 -12.68
CA THR A 390 23.90 -9.92 -12.56
C THR A 390 23.32 -10.47 -13.86
N HIS A 391 23.90 -11.57 -14.29
CA HIS A 391 23.37 -12.45 -15.32
C HIS A 391 22.53 -13.55 -14.67
N SER A 392 21.48 -14.00 -15.32
CA SER A 392 20.64 -15.05 -14.75
C SER A 392 20.21 -16.07 -15.78
N LYS A 393 20.39 -17.34 -15.42
CA LYS A 393 20.09 -18.51 -16.25
C LYS A 393 19.24 -19.51 -15.49
N GLN A 394 18.47 -20.27 -16.26
CA GLN A 394 17.78 -21.48 -15.81
C GLN A 394 18.45 -22.69 -16.43
N TYR A 395 18.86 -23.65 -15.61
CA TYR A 395 19.33 -24.96 -16.01
C TYR A 395 18.24 -25.99 -15.75
N ILE A 396 17.78 -26.66 -16.82
CA ILE A 396 16.82 -27.77 -16.74
C ILE A 396 17.60 -29.06 -16.87
N ILE A 397 17.73 -29.80 -15.78
CA ILE A 397 18.58 -30.98 -15.66
C ILE A 397 17.71 -32.23 -15.81
N ARG A 398 18.08 -33.10 -16.74
CA ARG A 398 17.42 -34.39 -17.03
C ARG A 398 18.30 -35.55 -16.60
N GLY A 399 17.65 -36.64 -16.17
CA GLY A 399 18.31 -37.86 -15.71
C GLY A 399 17.78 -38.36 -14.37
N LYS A 400 18.54 -39.19 -13.66
CA LYS A 400 18.25 -39.57 -12.27
C LYS A 400 18.68 -38.45 -11.32
N VAL A 401 17.84 -37.39 -11.23
CA VAL A 401 18.16 -36.14 -10.53
C VAL A 401 17.24 -35.82 -9.34
N GLN A 402 16.15 -36.58 -9.18
CA GLN A 402 15.24 -36.46 -8.04
C GLN A 402 15.47 -37.58 -7.01
N ASN A 403 15.21 -37.31 -5.73
CA ASN A 403 15.39 -38.23 -4.58
C ASN A 403 16.84 -38.68 -4.34
N VAL A 404 17.83 -38.05 -4.95
CA VAL A 404 19.29 -38.33 -4.83
C VAL A 404 20.05 -37.20 -4.11
N GLY A 405 19.35 -36.31 -3.42
CA GLY A 405 19.96 -35.18 -2.69
C GLY A 405 20.40 -34.00 -3.57
N PHE A 406 20.10 -34.02 -4.88
CA PHE A 406 20.58 -33.04 -5.86
C PHE A 406 20.27 -31.59 -5.48
N ARG A 407 19.04 -31.24 -5.05
CA ARG A 407 18.67 -29.89 -4.65
C ARG A 407 19.51 -29.35 -3.48
N ARG A 408 19.79 -30.19 -2.45
CA ARG A 408 20.64 -29.81 -1.32
C ARG A 408 22.09 -29.59 -1.76
N TRP A 409 22.59 -30.44 -2.63
CA TRP A 409 23.94 -30.33 -3.17
C TRP A 409 24.10 -29.07 -4.02
N VAL A 410 23.18 -28.80 -4.95
CA VAL A 410 23.15 -27.57 -5.75
C VAL A 410 23.10 -26.34 -4.87
N ARG A 411 22.23 -26.33 -3.84
CA ARG A 411 22.16 -25.20 -2.90
C ARG A 411 23.50 -24.96 -2.22
N LYS A 412 24.18 -26.00 -1.77
CA LYS A 412 25.51 -25.88 -1.16
C LYS A 412 26.50 -25.26 -2.15
N LYS A 413 26.55 -25.78 -3.37
CA LYS A 413 27.46 -25.28 -4.43
C LYS A 413 27.15 -23.84 -4.85
N ALA A 414 25.89 -23.46 -4.95
CA ALA A 414 25.49 -22.11 -5.27
C ALA A 414 25.89 -21.11 -4.17
N LEU A 415 25.75 -21.48 -2.90
CA LEU A 415 26.18 -20.64 -1.77
C LEU A 415 27.72 -20.53 -1.68
N GLU A 416 28.47 -21.60 -1.99
CA GLU A 416 29.92 -21.58 -2.08
C GLU A 416 30.42 -20.66 -3.21
N ALA A 417 29.61 -20.46 -4.26
CA ALA A 417 29.91 -19.61 -5.42
C ALA A 417 29.25 -18.22 -5.34
N ASP A 418 28.71 -17.81 -4.19
CA ASP A 418 27.98 -16.54 -3.99
C ASP A 418 26.83 -16.30 -4.99
N LEU A 419 26.19 -17.37 -5.49
CA LEU A 419 25.08 -17.28 -6.41
C LEU A 419 23.74 -17.15 -5.67
N SER A 420 22.88 -16.30 -6.18
CA SER A 420 21.47 -16.22 -5.79
C SER A 420 20.60 -17.09 -6.69
N GLY A 421 19.47 -17.59 -6.16
CA GLY A 421 18.54 -18.37 -6.98
C GLY A 421 17.78 -19.44 -6.23
N PHE A 422 17.41 -20.50 -6.97
CA PHE A 422 16.66 -21.62 -6.37
C PHE A 422 16.80 -22.91 -7.17
N ALA A 423 16.57 -24.05 -6.48
CA ALA A 423 16.42 -25.35 -7.10
C ALA A 423 15.01 -25.92 -6.85
N GLN A 424 14.34 -26.45 -7.88
CA GLN A 424 12.99 -26.98 -7.81
C GLN A 424 12.82 -28.24 -8.65
N ASN A 425 12.33 -29.33 -8.05
CA ASN A 425 11.90 -30.50 -8.82
C ASN A 425 10.68 -30.14 -9.67
N GLN A 426 10.64 -30.64 -10.89
CA GLN A 426 9.50 -30.50 -11.77
C GLN A 426 8.66 -31.80 -11.78
N SER A 427 7.42 -31.70 -12.19
CA SER A 427 6.49 -32.85 -12.23
C SER A 427 6.82 -33.87 -13.32
N ASP A 428 7.60 -33.45 -14.31
CA ASP A 428 8.08 -34.29 -15.43
C ASP A 428 9.35 -35.09 -15.09
N GLY A 429 9.81 -35.06 -13.83
CA GLY A 429 11.02 -35.74 -13.40
C GLY A 429 12.30 -34.90 -13.51
N THR A 430 12.26 -33.76 -14.19
CA THR A 430 13.43 -32.87 -14.32
C THR A 430 13.67 -32.06 -13.04
N LEU A 431 14.88 -31.49 -12.92
CA LEU A 431 15.22 -30.51 -11.90
C LEU A 431 15.48 -29.16 -12.59
N SER A 432 14.78 -28.12 -12.14
CA SER A 432 15.03 -26.73 -12.54
C SER A 432 15.93 -26.06 -11.52
N VAL A 433 17.04 -25.51 -11.96
CA VAL A 433 17.98 -24.70 -11.17
C VAL A 433 18.06 -23.34 -11.81
N VAL A 434 17.72 -22.29 -11.06
CA VAL A 434 17.86 -20.90 -11.48
C VAL A 434 18.98 -20.28 -10.67
N VAL A 435 19.91 -19.60 -11.36
CA VAL A 435 21.06 -18.93 -10.75
C VAL A 435 21.19 -17.50 -11.25
N ALA A 436 21.68 -16.61 -10.38
CA ALA A 436 22.07 -15.25 -10.72
C ALA A 436 23.39 -14.90 -10.04
N GLY A 437 24.31 -14.32 -10.80
CA GLY A 437 25.66 -13.93 -10.38
C GLY A 437 26.38 -13.18 -11.50
N THR A 438 27.72 -13.09 -11.46
CA THR A 438 28.47 -12.62 -12.62
C THR A 438 28.30 -13.59 -13.79
N GLU A 439 28.53 -13.13 -15.00
CA GLU A 439 28.43 -13.98 -16.20
C GLU A 439 29.31 -15.24 -16.09
N GLN A 440 30.55 -15.08 -15.64
CA GLN A 440 31.48 -16.18 -15.42
C GLN A 440 30.94 -17.18 -14.39
N GLN A 441 30.51 -16.73 -13.20
CA GLN A 441 29.96 -17.60 -12.16
C GLN A 441 28.75 -18.40 -12.66
N VAL A 442 27.85 -17.74 -13.41
CA VAL A 442 26.64 -18.39 -13.95
C VAL A 442 27.04 -19.45 -14.97
N ASN A 443 27.97 -19.14 -15.91
CA ASN A 443 28.44 -20.08 -16.93
C ASN A 443 29.16 -21.28 -16.29
N ASP A 444 30.06 -21.06 -15.33
CA ASP A 444 30.79 -22.12 -14.63
C ASP A 444 29.83 -23.05 -13.84
N PHE A 445 28.73 -22.49 -13.34
CA PHE A 445 27.73 -23.28 -12.60
C PHE A 445 27.02 -24.32 -13.46
N LYS A 446 27.00 -24.18 -14.78
CA LYS A 446 26.50 -25.18 -15.70
C LYS A 446 27.30 -26.49 -15.58
N ASN A 447 28.60 -26.43 -15.54
CA ASN A 447 29.49 -27.60 -15.39
C ASN A 447 29.23 -28.33 -14.05
N ILE A 448 28.96 -27.54 -13.01
CA ILE A 448 28.52 -28.10 -11.70
C ILE A 448 27.21 -28.86 -11.86
N CYS A 449 26.22 -28.29 -12.56
CA CYS A 449 24.93 -28.96 -12.81
C CYS A 449 25.08 -30.23 -13.65
N GLU A 450 26.01 -30.27 -14.61
CA GLU A 450 26.32 -31.44 -15.45
C GLU A 450 26.99 -32.56 -14.65
N THR A 451 27.86 -32.21 -13.72
CA THR A 451 28.53 -33.19 -12.84
C THR A 451 27.56 -33.84 -11.87
N GLY A 452 26.76 -33.03 -11.16
CA GLY A 452 25.81 -33.50 -10.14
C GLY A 452 26.47 -34.21 -8.94
N PRO A 453 25.69 -34.60 -7.92
CA PRO A 453 26.17 -35.41 -6.79
C PRO A 453 26.40 -36.87 -7.19
N LYS A 454 27.29 -37.58 -6.49
CA LYS A 454 27.68 -39.00 -6.77
C LYS A 454 26.49 -39.96 -6.99
N ALA A 455 25.36 -39.75 -6.33
CA ALA A 455 24.18 -40.61 -6.43
C ALA A 455 23.27 -40.26 -7.61
N SER A 456 23.60 -39.26 -8.40
CA SER A 456 22.83 -38.81 -9.57
C SER A 456 23.43 -39.37 -10.87
N GLN A 457 22.58 -39.33 -11.91
CA GLN A 457 23.03 -39.59 -13.29
C GLN A 457 22.40 -38.51 -14.16
N VAL A 458 23.22 -37.55 -14.58
CA VAL A 458 22.78 -36.44 -15.45
C VAL A 458 22.92 -36.91 -16.91
N HIS A 459 21.84 -36.78 -17.66
CA HIS A 459 21.81 -37.09 -19.08
C HIS A 459 22.01 -35.84 -19.95
N SER A 460 21.39 -34.72 -19.53
CA SER A 460 21.53 -33.46 -20.24
C SER A 460 21.16 -32.26 -19.35
N VAL A 461 21.75 -31.12 -19.65
CA VAL A 461 21.44 -29.82 -19.05
C VAL A 461 21.05 -28.85 -20.15
N ILE A 462 19.81 -28.37 -20.12
CA ILE A 462 19.30 -27.38 -21.07
C ILE A 462 19.34 -26.01 -20.38
N GLU A 463 20.02 -25.08 -21.05
CA GLU A 463 20.17 -23.71 -20.59
C GLU A 463 19.10 -22.79 -21.21
N LYS A 464 18.57 -21.84 -20.42
CA LYS A 464 17.65 -20.78 -20.86
C LYS A 464 17.92 -19.50 -20.09
N ASP A 465 17.71 -18.36 -20.73
CA ASP A 465 17.73 -17.07 -20.03
C ASP A 465 16.58 -16.99 -19.03
N TRP A 466 16.88 -16.40 -17.86
CA TRP A 466 15.89 -16.18 -16.82
C TRP A 466 15.62 -14.69 -16.63
N LYS A 467 14.35 -14.25 -16.87
CA LYS A 467 13.97 -12.82 -16.82
C LYS A 467 12.99 -12.49 -15.67
N ARG A 468 12.73 -13.46 -14.78
CA ARG A 468 11.81 -13.25 -13.66
C ARG A 468 12.57 -12.84 -12.38
N PRO A 469 11.87 -12.31 -11.36
CA PRO A 469 12.51 -11.96 -10.10
C PRO A 469 13.27 -13.12 -9.46
N ILE A 470 14.41 -12.78 -8.86
CA ILE A 470 15.27 -13.71 -8.10
C ILE A 470 15.47 -13.14 -6.71
N LYS A 471 15.16 -13.94 -5.71
CA LYS A 471 15.46 -13.61 -4.31
C LYS A 471 16.96 -13.77 -4.06
N VAL A 472 17.57 -12.79 -3.38
CA VAL A 472 18.96 -12.90 -2.93
C VAL A 472 19.13 -14.06 -1.96
N GLY A 473 20.26 -14.77 -2.09
CA GLY A 473 20.51 -16.06 -1.47
C GLY A 473 19.94 -17.21 -2.30
N PHE A 474 20.16 -18.46 -1.85
CA PHE A 474 19.77 -19.64 -2.60
C PHE A 474 18.78 -20.52 -1.81
N GLU A 475 17.62 -20.81 -2.40
CA GLU A 475 16.57 -21.59 -1.75
C GLU A 475 16.22 -22.89 -2.47
N ILE A 476 15.62 -23.85 -1.74
CA ILE A 476 15.00 -25.03 -2.33
C ILE A 476 13.50 -24.78 -2.36
N LYS A 477 12.92 -24.68 -3.56
CA LYS A 477 11.46 -24.55 -3.72
C LYS A 477 10.80 -25.93 -3.69
N GLU A 478 9.73 -26.04 -2.89
CA GLU A 478 8.89 -27.24 -2.90
C GLU A 478 7.95 -27.23 -4.11
N ASN A 479 7.60 -28.43 -4.57
CA ASN A 479 6.57 -28.57 -5.60
C ASN A 479 5.24 -28.07 -5.04
N LYS A 480 4.53 -27.21 -5.78
CA LYS A 480 3.15 -26.89 -5.44
C LYS A 480 2.37 -28.20 -5.40
N LYS A 481 1.96 -28.65 -4.21
CA LYS A 481 1.03 -29.78 -4.07
C LYS A 481 -0.16 -29.44 -4.96
N LYS A 482 -0.43 -30.24 -6.02
CA LYS A 482 -1.73 -30.22 -6.68
C LYS A 482 -2.74 -30.45 -5.55
N ASN A 483 -3.62 -29.50 -5.27
CA ASN A 483 -4.75 -29.71 -4.37
C ASN A 483 -5.51 -30.91 -4.93
N ARG A 484 -5.25 -32.09 -4.38
CA ARG A 484 -6.15 -33.24 -4.54
C ARG A 484 -7.47 -32.74 -3.96
N LYS A 485 -8.46 -32.53 -4.82
CA LYS A 485 -9.86 -32.46 -4.43
C LYS A 485 -10.07 -33.65 -3.49
N GLN A 486 -10.45 -33.36 -2.26
CA GLN A 486 -11.00 -34.40 -1.36
C GLN A 486 -12.23 -34.94 -2.07
N SER A 487 -12.03 -36.06 -2.80
CA SER A 487 -13.11 -36.90 -3.25
C SER A 487 -13.62 -37.64 -2.03
N ASN A 488 -14.85 -37.35 -1.66
CA ASN A 488 -15.82 -38.20 -1.01
C ASN A 488 -15.30 -39.20 0.04
N LEU A 489 -15.23 -38.78 1.29
CA LEU A 489 -15.48 -39.69 2.40
C LEU A 489 -16.96 -39.60 2.76
N THR A 490 -17.68 -40.63 2.37
CA THR A 490 -19.04 -40.92 2.75
C THR A 490 -19.27 -40.70 4.24
N LYS A 491 -20.17 -39.81 4.55
CA LYS A 491 -20.70 -39.58 5.89
C LYS A 491 -21.40 -40.85 6.36
N LYS A 492 -20.78 -41.60 7.29
CA LYS A 492 -21.53 -42.47 8.20
C LYS A 492 -22.15 -41.57 9.27
N THR A 493 -23.44 -41.42 9.19
CA THR A 493 -24.27 -40.72 10.16
C THR A 493 -24.33 -41.48 11.46
N HIS A 494 -23.82 -40.91 12.54
CA HIS A 494 -24.23 -41.24 13.90
C HIS A 494 -25.04 -40.07 14.48
N PRO A 495 -26.15 -40.31 15.20
CA PRO A 495 -27.01 -39.27 15.72
C PRO A 495 -26.32 -38.50 16.87
N PRO A 496 -26.59 -37.20 17.06
CA PRO A 496 -25.91 -36.41 18.05
C PRO A 496 -26.45 -36.71 19.46
N LYS A 497 -25.54 -37.00 20.39
CA LYS A 497 -25.83 -37.03 21.83
C LYS A 497 -26.13 -35.60 22.30
N LYS A 498 -27.32 -35.42 22.91
CA LYS A 498 -27.74 -34.17 23.58
C LYS A 498 -26.73 -33.78 24.66
N GLN A 499 -26.00 -32.70 24.47
CA GLN A 499 -25.29 -32.00 25.56
C GLN A 499 -26.20 -30.97 26.19
N LYS A 500 -26.40 -31.09 27.50
CA LYS A 500 -27.12 -30.15 28.35
C LYS A 500 -26.40 -28.78 28.34
N LYS A 501 -27.11 -27.73 27.92
CA LYS A 501 -26.70 -26.33 28.14
C LYS A 501 -26.76 -26.05 29.64
N THR A 502 -25.59 -25.88 30.26
CA THR A 502 -25.48 -25.32 31.63
C THR A 502 -25.11 -23.82 31.47
N SER A 503 -26.02 -22.96 31.90
CA SER A 503 -25.88 -21.52 31.90
C SER A 503 -24.83 -21.07 32.91
N ILE A 504 -23.73 -20.50 32.41
CA ILE A 504 -22.70 -19.77 33.18
C ILE A 504 -22.92 -18.25 32.95
N PHE A 505 -24.08 -17.75 33.32
CA PHE A 505 -24.34 -16.31 33.25
C PHE A 505 -25.12 -15.80 34.46
N ILE A 506 -24.89 -16.35 35.66
CA ILE A 506 -25.40 -15.77 36.93
C ILE A 506 -24.42 -16.16 38.03
N LYS A 507 -23.28 -15.48 38.17
CA LYS A 507 -22.45 -15.45 39.40
C LYS A 507 -21.38 -14.35 39.45
N MET A 508 -21.53 -13.24 38.71
CA MET A 508 -20.64 -12.07 38.86
C MET A 508 -21.31 -10.76 39.29
N SER A 509 -22.54 -10.79 39.81
CA SER A 509 -23.23 -9.56 40.31
C SER A 509 -23.39 -9.49 41.82
N LYS A 510 -22.72 -10.33 42.62
CA LYS A 510 -22.83 -10.30 44.11
C LYS A 510 -21.51 -10.14 44.88
N LYS A 511 -20.45 -9.64 44.27
CA LYS A 511 -19.15 -9.37 44.99
C LYS A 511 -18.62 -7.94 44.86
N LEU A 512 -19.44 -6.97 44.52
CA LEU A 512 -19.09 -5.54 44.47
C LEU A 512 -20.01 -4.65 45.30
N LYS A 513 -20.45 -5.17 46.47
CA LYS A 513 -21.17 -4.39 47.50
C LYS A 513 -20.61 -4.64 48.89
N ALA A 514 -19.31 -4.69 49.06
CA ALA A 514 -18.66 -4.62 50.37
C ALA A 514 -17.22 -4.18 50.14
N ILE A 515 -16.99 -2.91 49.92
CA ILE A 515 -15.85 -2.10 50.37
C ILE A 515 -16.19 -0.67 49.92
N ARG A 516 -16.66 0.08 50.88
CA ARG A 516 -16.65 1.53 50.87
C ARG A 516 -15.22 2.02 51.00
#